data_e1cb2b7fa43c7820febf2c797757b70e
#
_entry.id   e1cb2b7fa43c7820febf2c797757b70e
#
_cell.length_a   1.000
_cell.length_b   1.000
_cell.length_c   1.000
_cell.angle_alpha   90.00
_cell.angle_beta   90.00
_cell.angle_gamma   90.00
#
_symmetry.space_group_name_H-M   'P 1'
#
loop_
_entity.id
_entity.type
_entity.pdbx_description
1 polymer ?
#
loop_
_entity_poly.entity_id
_entity_poly.type
_entity_poly.pdbx_seq_one_letter_code
_entity_poly.pdbx_strand_id
1 'polypeptide(L)'
;MAKKNEEIIYVVGKASTEPPPEEGLPPWMATFADMVTLLLCFFVLLLSFSNQDIANFEAMKGSMRDAFGVQFQDKRAKHMAFSESPYEASSTSAAAKKKMAALEVEIRDFIAAGKMQGLMAVNTDQHGVLVRVPTRAIFKPGTAEVNPHALKVLDKVASVMKNRDFNLVVRGHTDDRATRNNIYSSNWELSAARAASCLRYILKKTGISPNRLKAVGYAGTKPLVPNSSDRNRAINRRVEFYYQPPSDSGKW
;
A
#
# COMPACT_ATOMS: atom_id res chain seq x y z
N MET A 1 64.75 86.42 63.89
CA MET A 1 63.94 85.16 63.92
C MET A 1 62.91 85.31 62.85
N ALA A 2 63.09 84.61 61.72
CA ALA A 2 62.22 84.64 60.56
C ALA A 2 61.53 83.27 60.47
N LYS A 3 60.21 83.26 60.58
CA LYS A 3 59.38 82.04 60.34
C LYS A 3 59.21 81.83 58.86
N LYS A 4 59.65 80.75 58.43
CA LYS A 4 59.48 80.23 57.03
C LYS A 4 58.06 79.70 56.91
N ASN A 5 57.24 80.27 56.03
CA ASN A 5 55.96 79.73 55.69
C ASN A 5 56.15 78.66 54.62
N GLU A 6 55.75 77.43 54.89
CA GLU A 6 55.64 76.35 53.90
C GLU A 6 54.26 76.42 53.26
N GLU A 7 54.24 76.73 51.95
CA GLU A 7 53.04 76.59 51.13
C GLU A 7 52.85 75.14 50.77
N ILE A 8 51.72 74.57 51.13
CA ILE A 8 51.30 73.29 50.75
C ILE A 8 50.57 73.36 49.40
N ILE A 9 51.18 72.87 48.32
CA ILE A 9 50.57 72.85 47.02
C ILE A 9 49.70 71.56 46.96
N TYR A 10 48.39 71.77 46.91
CA TYR A 10 47.47 70.65 46.61
C TYR A 10 47.45 70.43 45.12
N VAL A 11 47.98 69.23 44.68
CA VAL A 11 47.82 68.75 43.33
C VAL A 11 46.42 68.14 43.22
N VAL A 12 45.51 68.90 42.59
CA VAL A 12 44.20 68.38 42.24
C VAL A 12 44.41 67.38 41.09
N GLY A 13 44.41 66.12 41.40
CA GLY A 13 44.39 65.05 40.38
C GLY A 13 43.13 65.17 39.53
N LYS A 14 43.29 65.33 38.22
CA LYS A 14 42.18 65.23 37.26
C LYS A 14 41.54 63.82 37.38
N ALA A 15 40.30 63.77 37.85
CA ALA A 15 39.52 62.56 37.78
C ALA A 15 39.41 62.13 36.30
N SER A 16 39.94 60.98 35.93
CA SER A 16 39.72 60.39 34.61
C SER A 16 38.26 60.02 34.52
N THR A 17 37.53 60.68 33.62
CA THR A 17 36.20 60.33 33.17
C THR A 17 36.26 59.22 32.14
N GLU A 18 36.85 58.06 32.49
CA GLU A 18 36.62 56.89 31.72
C GLU A 18 35.24 56.34 32.03
N PRO A 19 34.38 56.11 31.03
CA PRO A 19 33.10 55.47 31.27
C PRO A 19 33.32 54.12 31.95
N PRO A 20 32.42 53.70 32.86
CA PRO A 20 32.56 52.40 33.48
C PRO A 20 32.67 51.31 32.39
N PRO A 21 33.49 50.29 32.59
CA PRO A 21 33.61 49.22 31.63
C PRO A 21 32.23 48.62 31.40
N GLU A 22 31.83 48.45 30.13
CA GLU A 22 30.57 47.82 29.76
C GLU A 22 30.51 46.47 30.50
N GLU A 23 29.45 46.26 31.24
CA GLU A 23 29.23 44.98 31.92
C GLU A 23 29.17 43.89 30.87
N GLY A 24 30.21 43.07 30.81
CA GLY A 24 30.23 41.92 29.90
C GLY A 24 29.07 40.97 30.15
N LEU A 25 28.71 40.19 29.15
CA LEU A 25 27.62 39.18 29.24
C LEU A 25 27.79 38.34 30.51
N PRO A 26 26.69 38.07 31.25
CA PRO A 26 26.74 37.23 32.45
C PRO A 26 27.41 35.89 32.15
N PRO A 27 28.30 35.37 33.03
CA PRO A 27 29.05 34.15 32.77
C PRO A 27 28.21 32.91 32.40
N TRP A 28 26.97 32.83 32.94
CA TRP A 28 26.04 31.76 32.63
C TRP A 28 25.51 31.78 31.16
N MET A 29 25.54 32.95 30.52
CA MET A 29 25.04 33.08 29.15
C MET A 29 25.94 32.35 28.14
N ALA A 30 27.25 32.28 28.39
CA ALA A 30 28.17 31.49 27.59
C ALA A 30 27.85 29.99 27.66
N THR A 31 27.59 29.47 28.85
CA THR A 31 27.22 28.05 29.01
C THR A 31 25.83 27.77 28.46
N PHE A 32 24.89 28.69 28.58
CA PHE A 32 23.56 28.56 27.95
C PHE A 32 23.66 28.55 26.43
N ALA A 33 24.43 29.46 25.83
CA ALA A 33 24.64 29.50 24.38
C ALA A 33 25.28 28.20 23.85
N ASP A 34 26.27 27.64 24.58
CA ASP A 34 26.91 26.37 24.22
C ASP A 34 25.89 25.23 24.22
N MET A 35 25.07 25.10 25.28
CA MET A 35 24.01 24.07 25.32
C MET A 35 22.98 24.21 24.19
N VAL A 36 22.58 25.44 23.84
CA VAL A 36 21.62 25.69 22.75
C VAL A 36 22.23 25.36 21.38
N THR A 37 23.51 25.69 21.17
CA THR A 37 24.18 25.36 19.92
C THR A 37 24.42 23.88 19.77
N LEU A 38 24.76 23.16 20.83
CA LEU A 38 24.85 21.70 20.82
C LEU A 38 23.48 21.04 20.51
N LEU A 39 22.41 21.53 21.12
CA LEU A 39 21.05 21.08 20.85
C LEU A 39 20.65 21.33 19.40
N LEU A 40 20.96 22.52 18.87
CA LEU A 40 20.71 22.87 17.48
C LEU A 40 21.46 21.93 16.53
N CYS A 41 22.77 21.71 16.77
CA CYS A 41 23.56 20.77 15.98
C CYS A 41 22.98 19.35 15.99
N PHE A 42 22.52 18.90 17.15
CA PHE A 42 21.88 17.60 17.29
C PHE A 42 20.59 17.50 16.45
N PHE A 43 19.72 18.51 16.49
CA PHE A 43 18.51 18.50 15.65
C PHE A 43 18.80 18.62 14.15
N VAL A 44 19.83 19.39 13.77
CA VAL A 44 20.26 19.47 12.37
C VAL A 44 20.78 18.12 11.87
N LEU A 45 21.55 17.39 12.71
CA LEU A 45 21.99 16.04 12.39
C LEU A 45 20.81 15.09 12.26
N LEU A 46 19.85 15.10 13.21
CA LEU A 46 18.64 14.28 13.10
C LEU A 46 17.84 14.60 11.84
N LEU A 47 17.71 15.87 11.48
CA LEU A 47 17.01 16.30 10.27
C LEU A 47 17.76 15.82 9.01
N SER A 48 19.10 15.83 9.02
CA SER A 48 19.92 15.30 7.92
C SER A 48 19.70 13.80 7.70
N PHE A 49 19.48 13.03 8.76
CA PHE A 49 19.13 11.60 8.66
C PHE A 49 17.64 11.35 8.39
N SER A 50 16.77 12.33 8.58
CA SER A 50 15.33 12.22 8.35
C SER A 50 14.96 12.07 6.87
N ASN A 51 15.79 12.55 5.98
CA ASN A 51 15.66 12.41 4.52
C ASN A 51 16.49 11.24 3.97
N GLN A 52 16.53 10.11 4.68
CA GLN A 52 17.05 8.89 4.07
C GLN A 52 16.11 8.49 2.95
N ASP A 53 16.56 8.68 1.71
CA ASP A 53 15.92 8.19 0.50
C ASP A 53 15.72 6.68 0.63
N ILE A 54 14.49 6.28 0.93
CA ILE A 54 14.08 4.87 1.00
C ILE A 54 14.47 4.17 -0.30
N ALA A 55 14.45 4.91 -1.42
CA ALA A 55 14.89 4.42 -2.73
C ALA A 55 16.38 4.02 -2.77
N ASN A 56 17.27 4.83 -2.20
CA ASN A 56 18.71 4.53 -2.16
C ASN A 56 19.02 3.38 -1.20
N PHE A 57 18.30 3.28 -0.09
CA PHE A 57 18.43 2.15 0.84
C PHE A 57 17.95 0.83 0.21
N GLU A 58 16.85 0.85 -0.54
CA GLU A 58 16.33 -0.31 -1.28
C GLU A 58 17.26 -0.74 -2.42
N ALA A 59 17.85 0.21 -3.15
CA ALA A 59 18.83 -0.07 -4.19
C ALA A 59 20.11 -0.72 -3.62
N MET A 60 20.60 -0.22 -2.47
CA MET A 60 21.74 -0.80 -1.77
C MET A 60 21.42 -2.21 -1.25
N LYS A 61 20.23 -2.42 -0.69
CA LYS A 61 19.73 -3.73 -0.26
C LYS A 61 19.62 -4.71 -1.44
N GLY A 62 19.19 -4.23 -2.62
CA GLY A 62 19.15 -5.01 -3.86
C GLY A 62 20.54 -5.48 -4.28
N SER A 63 21.50 -4.58 -4.36
CA SER A 63 22.89 -4.87 -4.74
C SER A 63 23.59 -5.81 -3.75
N MET A 64 23.36 -5.66 -2.45
CA MET A 64 23.86 -6.60 -1.44
C MET A 64 23.23 -7.99 -1.58
N ARG A 65 21.95 -8.07 -1.93
CA ARG A 65 21.23 -9.32 -2.14
C ARG A 65 21.78 -10.11 -3.31
N ASP A 66 22.08 -9.41 -4.42
CA ASP A 66 22.68 -10.02 -5.60
C ASP A 66 24.13 -10.46 -5.36
N ALA A 67 24.88 -9.69 -4.57
CA ALA A 67 26.27 -9.99 -4.23
C ALA A 67 26.43 -11.19 -3.26
N PHE A 68 25.48 -11.37 -2.32
CA PHE A 68 25.57 -12.42 -1.31
C PHE A 68 24.74 -13.67 -1.62
N GLY A 69 24.00 -13.73 -2.72
CA GLY A 69 23.25 -14.89 -3.19
C GLY A 69 22.21 -15.45 -2.20
N VAL A 70 21.82 -14.68 -1.19
CA VAL A 70 20.94 -15.15 -0.13
C VAL A 70 19.47 -15.02 -0.54
N GLN A 71 18.89 -16.12 -0.98
CA GLN A 71 17.44 -16.22 -1.18
C GLN A 71 16.74 -16.39 0.18
N PHE A 72 16.45 -15.28 0.87
CA PHE A 72 15.46 -15.32 1.94
C PHE A 72 14.07 -15.33 1.31
N GLN A 73 13.40 -16.48 1.40
CA GLN A 73 12.01 -16.62 1.02
C GLN A 73 11.13 -15.97 2.10
N ASP A 74 11.13 -14.64 2.16
CA ASP A 74 10.30 -13.89 3.09
C ASP A 74 8.87 -13.84 2.54
N LYS A 75 8.01 -14.69 3.10
CA LYS A 75 6.59 -14.81 2.72
C LYS A 75 5.76 -13.55 3.02
N ARG A 76 6.33 -12.54 3.66
CA ARG A 76 5.68 -11.26 4.00
C ARG A 76 6.08 -10.08 3.11
N ALA A 77 7.19 -10.18 2.40
CA ALA A 77 7.72 -9.11 1.53
C ALA A 77 7.15 -9.17 0.10
N LYS A 78 5.84 -9.31 -0.07
CA LYS A 78 5.21 -9.34 -1.41
C LYS A 78 4.91 -7.96 -1.99
N HIS A 79 5.36 -6.87 -1.39
CA HIS A 79 4.88 -5.57 -1.82
C HIS A 79 5.93 -4.47 -2.03
N MET A 80 7.22 -4.77 -2.01
CA MET A 80 8.21 -3.74 -2.35
C MET A 80 9.44 -4.36 -3.00
N ALA A 81 9.42 -4.59 -4.28
CA ALA A 81 10.62 -4.80 -5.06
C ALA A 81 10.45 -4.13 -6.41
N PHE A 82 11.39 -3.26 -6.70
CA PHE A 82 11.63 -2.49 -7.92
C PHE A 82 10.88 -1.16 -7.99
N SER A 83 11.49 -0.12 -7.42
CA SER A 83 11.27 1.24 -7.86
C SER A 83 12.07 1.44 -9.14
N GLU A 84 11.38 1.46 -10.26
CA GLU A 84 11.79 2.20 -11.43
C GLU A 84 12.07 3.66 -11.02
N SER A 85 12.94 4.34 -11.77
CA SER A 85 13.28 5.74 -11.55
C SER A 85 12.03 6.55 -11.16
N PRO A 86 12.10 7.46 -10.17
CA PRO A 86 10.91 8.19 -9.68
C PRO A 86 10.14 8.93 -10.77
N TYR A 87 10.77 9.20 -11.90
CA TYR A 87 10.16 9.88 -13.04
C TYR A 87 9.36 8.92 -13.94
N GLU A 88 9.82 7.70 -14.19
CA GLU A 88 9.10 6.70 -14.99
C GLU A 88 8.01 6.01 -14.17
N ALA A 89 8.27 5.71 -12.89
CA ALA A 89 7.27 5.16 -11.97
C ALA A 89 6.07 6.09 -11.78
N SER A 90 6.24 7.41 -11.81
CA SER A 90 5.14 8.36 -11.66
C SER A 90 4.20 8.40 -12.87
N SER A 91 4.73 8.33 -14.09
CA SER A 91 3.94 8.37 -15.32
C SER A 91 3.19 7.05 -15.56
N THR A 92 3.86 5.92 -15.41
CA THR A 92 3.25 4.58 -15.52
C THR A 92 2.20 4.36 -14.44
N SER A 93 2.49 4.80 -13.20
CA SER A 93 1.52 4.76 -12.10
C SER A 93 0.27 5.64 -12.35
N ALA A 94 0.44 6.85 -12.92
CA ALA A 94 -0.68 7.73 -13.22
C ALA A 94 -1.58 7.17 -14.34
N ALA A 95 -0.99 6.62 -15.41
CA ALA A 95 -1.73 5.99 -16.49
C ALA A 95 -2.46 4.72 -16.01
N ALA A 96 -1.83 3.89 -15.18
CA ALA A 96 -2.45 2.72 -14.57
C ALA A 96 -3.61 3.12 -13.65
N LYS A 97 -3.45 4.13 -12.81
CA LYS A 97 -4.53 4.67 -11.97
C LYS A 97 -5.71 5.18 -12.79
N LYS A 98 -5.46 5.89 -13.90
CA LYS A 98 -6.51 6.35 -14.81
C LYS A 98 -7.27 5.18 -15.46
N LYS A 99 -6.55 4.13 -15.89
CA LYS A 99 -7.16 2.90 -16.45
C LYS A 99 -8.02 2.18 -15.41
N MET A 100 -7.57 2.09 -14.15
CA MET A 100 -8.32 1.47 -13.05
C MET A 100 -9.57 2.27 -12.68
N ALA A 101 -9.47 3.59 -12.58
CA ALA A 101 -10.64 4.45 -12.33
C ALA A 101 -11.69 4.32 -13.44
N ALA A 102 -11.27 4.31 -14.71
CA ALA A 102 -12.17 4.10 -15.83
C ALA A 102 -12.84 2.69 -15.80
N LEU A 103 -12.11 1.67 -15.35
CA LEU A 103 -12.67 0.33 -15.17
C LEU A 103 -13.70 0.30 -14.02
N GLU A 104 -13.39 0.96 -12.91
CA GLU A 104 -14.32 1.06 -11.77
C GLU A 104 -15.65 1.67 -12.18
N VAL A 105 -15.62 2.80 -12.89
CA VAL A 105 -16.82 3.47 -13.39
C VAL A 105 -17.60 2.53 -14.32
N GLU A 106 -16.93 1.90 -15.29
CA GLU A 106 -17.58 0.97 -16.23
C GLU A 106 -18.29 -0.20 -15.51
N ILE A 107 -17.65 -0.76 -14.45
CA ILE A 107 -18.28 -1.85 -13.70
C ILE A 107 -19.42 -1.33 -12.83
N ARG A 108 -19.31 -0.16 -12.22
CA ARG A 108 -20.39 0.47 -11.45
C ARG A 108 -21.61 0.74 -12.33
N ASP A 109 -21.41 1.27 -13.55
CA ASP A 109 -22.46 1.51 -14.51
C ASP A 109 -23.15 0.21 -14.95
N PHE A 110 -22.37 -0.86 -15.17
CA PHE A 110 -22.94 -2.18 -15.47
C PHE A 110 -23.81 -2.72 -14.32
N ILE A 111 -23.36 -2.57 -13.06
CA ILE A 111 -24.12 -2.98 -11.88
C ILE A 111 -25.42 -2.16 -11.78
N ALA A 112 -25.35 -0.86 -12.03
CA ALA A 112 -26.50 0.04 -11.99
C ALA A 112 -27.53 -0.31 -13.08
N ALA A 113 -27.07 -0.46 -14.32
CA ALA A 113 -27.92 -0.80 -15.47
C ALA A 113 -28.56 -2.20 -15.33
N GLY A 114 -27.84 -3.17 -14.75
CA GLY A 114 -28.32 -4.52 -14.52
C GLY A 114 -29.24 -4.69 -13.30
N LYS A 115 -29.49 -3.62 -12.55
CA LYS A 115 -30.20 -3.67 -11.24
C LYS A 115 -29.59 -4.71 -10.28
N MET A 116 -28.25 -4.85 -10.33
CA MET A 116 -27.49 -5.82 -9.53
C MET A 116 -26.91 -5.21 -8.24
N GLN A 117 -27.41 -4.03 -7.83
CA GLN A 117 -27.06 -3.40 -6.55
C GLN A 117 -27.43 -4.36 -5.41
N GLY A 118 -26.46 -4.59 -4.50
CA GLY A 118 -26.61 -5.57 -3.42
C GLY A 118 -26.24 -7.01 -3.79
N LEU A 119 -26.10 -7.33 -5.10
CA LEU A 119 -25.52 -8.62 -5.54
C LEU A 119 -24.03 -8.50 -5.86
N MET A 120 -23.55 -7.35 -6.25
CA MET A 120 -22.15 -7.12 -6.59
C MET A 120 -21.61 -5.90 -5.85
N ALA A 121 -20.37 -5.98 -5.41
CA ALA A 121 -19.67 -4.86 -4.78
C ALA A 121 -18.34 -4.63 -5.51
N VAL A 122 -18.00 -3.35 -5.74
CA VAL A 122 -16.73 -2.93 -6.35
C VAL A 122 -15.94 -2.15 -5.33
N ASN A 123 -14.69 -2.53 -5.17
CA ASN A 123 -13.71 -1.83 -4.35
C ASN A 123 -12.46 -1.61 -5.19
N THR A 124 -11.84 -0.46 -5.08
CA THR A 124 -10.57 -0.15 -5.73
C THR A 124 -9.51 0.10 -4.68
N ASP A 125 -8.36 -0.51 -4.85
CA ASP A 125 -7.16 -0.24 -4.06
C ASP A 125 -6.04 0.30 -4.96
N GLN A 126 -4.86 0.56 -4.37
CA GLN A 126 -3.71 1.08 -5.11
C GLN A 126 -3.15 0.10 -6.15
N HIS A 127 -3.54 -1.18 -6.11
CA HIS A 127 -3.01 -2.25 -6.95
C HIS A 127 -4.02 -2.78 -7.97
N GLY A 128 -5.31 -2.44 -7.84
CA GLY A 128 -6.31 -2.95 -8.77
C GLY A 128 -7.75 -2.67 -8.41
N VAL A 129 -8.63 -3.23 -9.21
CA VAL A 129 -10.09 -3.16 -9.03
C VAL A 129 -10.60 -4.54 -8.64
N LEU A 130 -11.27 -4.61 -7.50
CA LEU A 130 -11.82 -5.82 -6.92
C LEU A 130 -13.35 -5.83 -7.08
N VAL A 131 -13.87 -6.81 -7.77
CA VAL A 131 -15.32 -7.05 -7.92
C VAL A 131 -15.71 -8.28 -7.11
N ARG A 132 -16.58 -8.11 -6.13
CA ARG A 132 -17.12 -9.18 -5.28
C ARG A 132 -18.48 -9.60 -5.74
N VAL A 133 -18.68 -10.90 -5.89
CA VAL A 133 -19.96 -11.50 -6.29
C VAL A 133 -20.28 -12.64 -5.33
N PRO A 134 -21.47 -12.68 -4.69
CA PRO A 134 -21.88 -13.81 -3.87
C PRO A 134 -21.87 -15.11 -4.67
N THR A 135 -21.37 -16.18 -4.06
CA THR A 135 -21.28 -17.49 -4.72
C THR A 135 -22.62 -17.97 -5.28
N ARG A 136 -23.73 -17.71 -4.59
CA ARG A 136 -25.10 -18.09 -5.01
C ARG A 136 -25.52 -17.44 -6.34
N ALA A 137 -24.92 -16.30 -6.69
CA ALA A 137 -25.23 -15.62 -7.96
C ALA A 137 -24.49 -16.27 -9.14
N ILE A 138 -23.41 -17.02 -8.88
CA ILE A 138 -22.58 -17.62 -9.93
C ILE A 138 -22.78 -19.12 -10.02
N PHE A 139 -22.91 -19.82 -8.91
CA PHE A 139 -22.89 -21.29 -8.84
C PHE A 139 -24.15 -21.89 -8.21
N LYS A 140 -24.44 -23.11 -8.62
CA LYS A 140 -25.40 -23.97 -7.91
C LYS A 140 -24.90 -24.30 -6.48
N PRO A 141 -25.78 -24.49 -5.51
CA PRO A 141 -25.40 -24.80 -4.14
C PRO A 141 -24.47 -26.03 -4.06
N GLY A 142 -23.40 -25.94 -3.28
CA GLY A 142 -22.45 -27.04 -3.06
C GLY A 142 -21.58 -27.44 -4.26
N THR A 143 -21.69 -26.76 -5.40
CA THR A 143 -20.97 -27.12 -6.62
C THR A 143 -20.10 -25.98 -7.18
N ALA A 144 -19.29 -26.29 -8.20
CA ALA A 144 -18.58 -25.32 -9.05
C ALA A 144 -19.22 -25.25 -10.45
N GLU A 145 -20.45 -25.71 -10.61
CA GLU A 145 -21.21 -25.62 -11.85
C GLU A 145 -21.81 -24.21 -11.98
N VAL A 146 -21.50 -23.52 -13.09
CA VAL A 146 -21.93 -22.15 -13.33
C VAL A 146 -23.44 -22.13 -13.64
N ASN A 147 -24.17 -21.27 -12.92
CA ASN A 147 -25.58 -21.05 -13.16
C ASN A 147 -25.78 -20.26 -14.46
N PRO A 148 -26.72 -20.64 -15.35
CA PRO A 148 -27.02 -19.86 -16.56
C PRO A 148 -27.30 -18.37 -16.31
N HIS A 149 -27.91 -18.01 -15.19
CA HIS A 149 -28.14 -16.61 -14.82
C HIS A 149 -26.85 -15.83 -14.54
N ALA A 150 -25.74 -16.51 -14.20
CA ALA A 150 -24.44 -15.90 -13.98
C ALA A 150 -23.72 -15.49 -15.27
N LEU A 151 -24.18 -15.96 -16.42
CA LEU A 151 -23.49 -15.73 -17.70
C LEU A 151 -23.34 -14.22 -17.99
N LYS A 152 -24.35 -13.42 -17.66
CA LYS A 152 -24.28 -11.95 -17.82
C LYS A 152 -23.11 -11.32 -17.06
N VAL A 153 -22.85 -11.78 -15.84
CA VAL A 153 -21.74 -11.32 -15.02
C VAL A 153 -20.41 -11.78 -15.59
N LEU A 154 -20.31 -13.06 -15.94
CA LEU A 154 -19.09 -13.63 -16.53
C LEU A 154 -18.79 -13.05 -17.92
N ASP A 155 -19.81 -12.77 -18.73
CA ASP A 155 -19.67 -12.09 -20.03
C ASP A 155 -19.09 -10.68 -19.84
N LYS A 156 -19.55 -9.92 -18.83
CA LYS A 156 -18.97 -8.62 -18.53
C LYS A 156 -17.50 -8.71 -18.12
N VAL A 157 -17.17 -9.68 -17.25
CA VAL A 157 -15.76 -9.94 -16.87
C VAL A 157 -14.92 -10.30 -18.11
N ALA A 158 -15.45 -11.18 -18.96
CA ALA A 158 -14.81 -11.58 -20.20
C ALA A 158 -14.60 -10.39 -21.18
N SER A 159 -15.62 -9.55 -21.35
CA SER A 159 -15.55 -8.34 -22.18
C SER A 159 -14.47 -7.37 -21.71
N VAL A 160 -14.38 -7.10 -20.40
CA VAL A 160 -13.30 -6.29 -19.82
C VAL A 160 -11.94 -6.86 -20.14
N MET A 161 -11.76 -8.16 -19.95
CA MET A 161 -10.48 -8.86 -20.19
C MET A 161 -10.09 -8.89 -21.66
N LYS A 162 -11.06 -8.91 -22.58
CA LYS A 162 -10.83 -8.87 -24.02
C LYS A 162 -10.43 -7.47 -24.51
N ASN A 163 -11.08 -6.43 -23.97
CA ASN A 163 -10.96 -5.08 -24.46
C ASN A 163 -9.87 -4.26 -23.76
N ARG A 164 -9.36 -4.75 -22.66
CA ARG A 164 -8.38 -4.04 -21.83
C ARG A 164 -7.22 -4.96 -21.45
N ASP A 165 -6.06 -4.37 -21.31
CA ASP A 165 -4.86 -5.06 -20.90
C ASP A 165 -4.74 -5.08 -19.38
N PHE A 166 -5.48 -5.99 -18.74
CA PHE A 166 -5.40 -6.29 -17.30
C PHE A 166 -5.04 -7.75 -17.09
N ASN A 167 -4.44 -8.03 -15.95
CA ASN A 167 -4.34 -9.36 -15.40
C ASN A 167 -5.54 -9.62 -14.48
N LEU A 168 -6.02 -10.85 -14.41
CA LEU A 168 -7.17 -11.21 -13.61
C LEU A 168 -6.84 -12.35 -12.63
N VAL A 169 -7.04 -12.07 -11.35
CA VAL A 169 -7.04 -13.11 -10.31
C VAL A 169 -8.46 -13.40 -9.88
N VAL A 170 -8.93 -14.61 -10.11
CA VAL A 170 -10.22 -15.07 -9.57
C VAL A 170 -9.98 -15.79 -8.26
N ARG A 171 -10.61 -15.31 -7.19
CA ARG A 171 -10.45 -15.81 -5.82
C ARG A 171 -11.77 -16.41 -5.34
N GLY A 172 -11.75 -17.70 -4.97
CA GLY A 172 -12.90 -18.38 -4.39
C GLY A 172 -12.83 -18.39 -2.88
N HIS A 173 -13.97 -18.13 -2.22
CA HIS A 173 -14.10 -18.14 -0.77
C HIS A 173 -15.33 -18.95 -0.36
N THR A 174 -15.21 -19.66 0.77
CA THR A 174 -16.33 -20.34 1.47
C THR A 174 -16.55 -19.71 2.83
N ASP A 175 -17.57 -20.17 3.51
CA ASP A 175 -17.72 -19.98 4.95
C ASP A 175 -16.89 -21.03 5.75
N ASP A 176 -17.11 -21.08 7.06
CA ASP A 176 -16.44 -21.99 8.00
C ASP A 176 -17.06 -23.40 8.03
N ARG A 177 -18.24 -23.61 7.42
CA ARG A 177 -18.90 -24.92 7.39
C ARG A 177 -18.15 -25.88 6.47
N ALA A 178 -17.85 -27.07 6.97
CA ALA A 178 -17.17 -28.08 6.18
C ALA A 178 -18.03 -28.51 5.01
N THR A 179 -17.50 -28.40 3.80
CA THR A 179 -18.10 -29.00 2.61
C THR A 179 -17.55 -30.40 2.45
N ARG A 180 -18.40 -31.38 2.57
CA ARG A 180 -18.12 -32.80 2.24
C ARG A 180 -19.21 -33.27 1.34
N ASN A 181 -18.94 -33.49 0.09
CA ASN A 181 -19.82 -34.13 -0.87
C ASN A 181 -19.03 -35.09 -1.73
N ASN A 182 -19.66 -35.83 -2.58
CA ASN A 182 -19.00 -36.81 -3.45
C ASN A 182 -18.09 -36.25 -4.49
N ILE A 183 -18.06 -34.89 -4.64
CA ILE A 183 -17.26 -34.20 -5.68
C ILE A 183 -16.09 -33.45 -5.04
N TYR A 184 -16.29 -32.84 -3.87
CA TYR A 184 -15.28 -32.02 -3.19
C TYR A 184 -15.08 -32.48 -1.76
N SER A 185 -13.86 -32.85 -1.42
CA SER A 185 -13.51 -33.37 -0.09
C SER A 185 -13.29 -32.25 0.92
N SER A 186 -13.06 -31.01 0.45
CA SER A 186 -12.76 -29.87 1.30
C SER A 186 -13.22 -28.52 0.71
N ASN A 187 -13.33 -27.51 1.59
CA ASN A 187 -13.59 -26.14 1.17
C ASN A 187 -12.46 -25.55 0.28
N TRP A 188 -11.25 -26.08 0.41
CA TRP A 188 -10.12 -25.70 -0.45
C TRP A 188 -10.37 -26.13 -1.90
N GLU A 189 -10.75 -27.37 -2.09
CA GLU A 189 -11.08 -27.89 -3.42
C GLU A 189 -12.27 -27.19 -4.04
N LEU A 190 -13.37 -27.04 -3.28
CA LEU A 190 -14.56 -26.35 -3.75
C LEU A 190 -14.26 -24.90 -4.18
N SER A 191 -13.52 -24.15 -3.35
CA SER A 191 -13.20 -22.76 -3.64
C SER A 191 -12.27 -22.61 -4.86
N ALA A 192 -11.28 -23.50 -4.97
CA ALA A 192 -10.38 -23.54 -6.13
C ALA A 192 -11.11 -23.97 -7.42
N ALA A 193 -11.96 -24.98 -7.36
CA ALA A 193 -12.77 -25.44 -8.48
C ALA A 193 -13.72 -24.34 -8.98
N ARG A 194 -14.31 -23.55 -8.10
CA ARG A 194 -15.16 -22.40 -8.45
C ARG A 194 -14.36 -21.30 -9.19
N ALA A 195 -13.20 -20.95 -8.65
CA ALA A 195 -12.31 -19.97 -9.31
C ALA A 195 -11.88 -20.48 -10.71
N ALA A 196 -11.48 -21.75 -10.82
CA ALA A 196 -11.11 -22.37 -12.08
C ALA A 196 -12.27 -22.45 -13.08
N SER A 197 -13.50 -22.68 -12.63
CA SER A 197 -14.68 -22.72 -13.51
C SER A 197 -14.99 -21.35 -14.11
N CYS A 198 -14.85 -20.27 -13.34
CA CYS A 198 -14.95 -18.90 -13.87
C CYS A 198 -13.88 -18.65 -14.94
N LEU A 199 -12.61 -19.01 -14.67
CA LEU A 199 -11.54 -18.81 -15.63
C LEU A 199 -11.69 -19.62 -16.90
N ARG A 200 -12.12 -20.88 -16.81
CA ARG A 200 -12.43 -21.71 -18.00
C ARG A 200 -13.48 -21.06 -18.91
N TYR A 201 -14.52 -20.50 -18.31
CA TYR A 201 -15.53 -19.77 -19.07
C TYR A 201 -14.93 -18.55 -19.78
N ILE A 202 -14.16 -17.71 -19.04
CA ILE A 202 -13.54 -16.50 -19.58
C ILE A 202 -12.57 -16.85 -20.72
N LEU A 203 -11.70 -17.86 -20.54
CA LEU A 203 -10.77 -18.34 -21.56
C LEU A 203 -11.51 -18.78 -22.84
N LYS A 204 -12.54 -19.62 -22.67
CA LYS A 204 -13.36 -20.10 -23.81
C LYS A 204 -14.01 -18.96 -24.57
N LYS A 205 -14.46 -17.92 -23.86
CA LYS A 205 -15.17 -16.78 -24.45
C LYS A 205 -14.25 -15.77 -25.12
N THR A 206 -13.04 -15.57 -24.62
CA THR A 206 -12.16 -14.47 -25.03
C THR A 206 -10.95 -14.90 -25.85
N GLY A 207 -10.45 -16.10 -25.63
CA GLY A 207 -9.21 -16.58 -26.24
C GLY A 207 -7.95 -15.83 -25.77
N ILE A 208 -8.01 -15.08 -24.65
CA ILE A 208 -6.86 -14.34 -24.11
C ILE A 208 -5.77 -15.29 -23.59
N SER A 209 -4.54 -14.80 -23.50
CA SER A 209 -3.42 -15.59 -22.97
C SER A 209 -3.68 -16.08 -21.55
N PRO A 210 -3.52 -17.40 -21.26
CA PRO A 210 -3.65 -17.95 -19.91
C PRO A 210 -2.72 -17.29 -18.88
N ASN A 211 -1.57 -16.76 -19.34
CA ASN A 211 -0.60 -16.09 -18.47
C ASN A 211 -1.15 -14.84 -17.79
N ARG A 212 -2.26 -14.28 -18.28
CA ARG A 212 -2.96 -13.14 -17.69
C ARG A 212 -3.99 -13.54 -16.63
N LEU A 213 -4.13 -14.83 -16.36
CA LEU A 213 -5.20 -15.37 -15.52
C LEU A 213 -4.65 -16.23 -14.39
N LYS A 214 -5.20 -16.05 -13.18
CA LYS A 214 -4.86 -16.85 -12.00
C LYS A 214 -6.11 -17.24 -11.23
N ALA A 215 -6.25 -18.54 -10.90
CA ALA A 215 -7.30 -19.04 -10.00
C ALA A 215 -6.72 -19.33 -8.61
N VAL A 216 -7.39 -18.87 -7.56
CA VAL A 216 -6.96 -19.09 -6.17
C VAL A 216 -8.16 -19.50 -5.31
N GLY A 217 -8.05 -20.62 -4.61
CA GLY A 217 -9.00 -21.02 -3.57
C GLY A 217 -8.48 -20.58 -2.20
N TYR A 218 -9.31 -19.90 -1.43
CA TYR A 218 -8.99 -19.49 -0.06
C TYR A 218 -9.78 -20.24 1.01
N ALA A 219 -10.71 -21.13 0.64
CA ALA A 219 -11.62 -21.76 1.58
C ALA A 219 -12.27 -20.72 2.52
N GLY A 220 -12.38 -21.02 3.81
CA GLY A 220 -12.88 -20.12 4.84
C GLY A 220 -11.81 -19.25 5.53
N THR A 221 -10.56 -19.25 5.05
CA THR A 221 -9.42 -18.62 5.76
C THR A 221 -9.37 -17.09 5.68
N LYS A 222 -10.14 -16.48 4.77
CA LYS A 222 -10.21 -15.02 4.60
C LYS A 222 -11.65 -14.52 4.66
N PRO A 223 -12.30 -14.58 5.83
CA PRO A 223 -13.66 -14.08 5.99
C PRO A 223 -13.68 -12.54 5.92
N LEU A 224 -14.75 -11.98 5.33
CA LEU A 224 -15.01 -10.52 5.36
C LEU A 224 -15.65 -10.10 6.68
N VAL A 225 -16.47 -10.98 7.25
CA VAL A 225 -17.18 -10.78 8.52
C VAL A 225 -17.09 -12.06 9.34
N PRO A 226 -17.20 -12.00 10.67
CA PRO A 226 -17.23 -13.19 11.52
C PRO A 226 -18.35 -14.16 11.09
N ASN A 227 -18.09 -15.47 11.10
CA ASN A 227 -19.05 -16.52 10.70
C ASN A 227 -20.13 -16.79 11.77
N SER A 228 -20.54 -15.78 12.54
CA SER A 228 -21.44 -15.90 13.68
C SER A 228 -22.90 -16.14 13.30
N SER A 229 -23.32 -15.77 12.09
CA SER A 229 -24.69 -15.91 11.61
C SER A 229 -24.75 -16.44 10.18
N ASP A 230 -25.90 -17.00 9.76
CA ASP A 230 -26.09 -17.45 8.37
C ASP A 230 -26.01 -16.30 7.36
N ARG A 231 -26.43 -15.10 7.77
CA ARG A 231 -26.26 -13.88 6.98
C ARG A 231 -24.78 -13.57 6.76
N ASN A 232 -23.98 -13.62 7.79
CA ASN A 232 -22.54 -13.38 7.70
C ASN A 232 -21.84 -14.46 6.85
N ARG A 233 -22.19 -15.73 7.07
CA ARG A 233 -21.67 -16.83 6.22
C ARG A 233 -22.01 -16.62 4.76
N ALA A 234 -23.22 -16.13 4.45
CA ALA A 234 -23.61 -15.82 3.07
C ALA A 234 -22.76 -14.71 2.43
N ILE A 235 -22.29 -13.73 3.22
CA ILE A 235 -21.37 -12.68 2.77
C ILE A 235 -19.97 -13.28 2.51
N ASN A 236 -19.53 -14.21 3.36
CA ASN A 236 -18.24 -14.86 3.22
C ASN A 236 -18.18 -15.79 2.00
N ARG A 237 -19.30 -16.46 1.64
CA ARG A 237 -19.40 -17.28 0.41
C ARG A 237 -19.46 -16.40 -0.81
N ARG A 238 -18.30 -16.06 -1.37
CA ARG A 238 -18.15 -15.14 -2.50
C ARG A 238 -17.08 -15.60 -3.49
N VAL A 239 -17.13 -15.02 -4.66
CA VAL A 239 -16.03 -15.01 -5.64
C VAL A 239 -15.59 -13.58 -5.83
N GLU A 240 -14.31 -13.38 -5.90
CA GLU A 240 -13.69 -12.09 -6.16
C GLU A 240 -12.97 -12.13 -7.50
N PHE A 241 -13.26 -11.16 -8.35
CA PHE A 241 -12.54 -10.89 -9.59
C PHE A 241 -11.66 -9.68 -9.35
N TYR A 242 -10.35 -9.90 -9.30
CA TYR A 242 -9.37 -8.86 -9.01
C TYR A 242 -8.58 -8.53 -10.27
N TYR A 243 -8.85 -7.35 -10.82
CA TYR A 243 -8.17 -6.82 -11.99
C TYR A 243 -6.94 -6.05 -11.55
N GLN A 244 -5.79 -6.41 -12.11
CA GLN A 244 -4.51 -5.77 -11.86
C GLN A 244 -3.93 -5.23 -13.16
N PRO A 245 -3.22 -4.07 -13.15
CA PRO A 245 -2.44 -3.65 -14.31
C PRO A 245 -1.47 -4.75 -14.73
N PRO A 246 -1.11 -4.83 -16.01
CA PRO A 246 -0.04 -5.73 -16.44
C PRO A 246 1.24 -5.37 -15.71
N SER A 247 1.99 -6.38 -15.25
CA SER A 247 3.31 -6.17 -14.69
C SER A 247 4.34 -6.26 -15.82
N ASP A 248 5.26 -5.30 -15.88
CA ASP A 248 6.32 -5.24 -16.90
C ASP A 248 7.28 -6.45 -16.83
N SER A 249 7.31 -7.13 -15.69
CA SER A 249 8.17 -8.32 -15.47
C SER A 249 7.60 -9.63 -16.01
N GLY A 250 6.40 -9.66 -16.59
CA GLY A 250 5.73 -10.90 -17.04
C GLY A 250 5.47 -11.94 -15.94
N LYS A 251 5.84 -11.66 -14.69
CA LYS A 251 5.63 -12.51 -13.50
C LYS A 251 4.72 -11.76 -12.52
N TRP A 252 3.55 -12.29 -12.29
CA TRP A 252 2.56 -11.73 -11.37
C TRP A 252 1.86 -12.82 -10.54
#